data_759c592f04f5e6d326b4bee4933a25f5
#
_entry.id   759c592f04f5e6d326b4bee4933a25f5
#
_cell.length_a   1.000
_cell.length_b   1.000
_cell.length_c   1.000
_cell.angle_alpha   90.00
_cell.angle_beta   90.00
_cell.angle_gamma   90.00
#
_symmetry.space_group_name_H-M   'P 1'
#
loop_
_entity.id
_entity.type
_entity.pdbx_description
1 polymer ?
#
loop_
_entity_poly.entity_id
_entity_poly.type
_entity_poly.pdbx_seq_one_letter_code
_entity_poly.pdbx_strand_id
1 'polypeptide(L)'
;QAEDETSVPMAVEELLSMPTLEIQPIIFEQRYIPTEMCMRVARSSLRTPPPLPCSPKLYHGVHLFIFVHGFQGQSCDLRLFKNCISLLYPDTCCHLSEANERNTEGDIKDMGRRLADEVRAKVDEWCATEASLARISFVVHSLGGLITRAALPLLADFSSKFHSFISLSSPHLGYMHNANKIVEAGLWVLKKWKKSLSLQQLTMSDTKDPRDSCLYELSGNDSLRNFNHICLVSSFQDHYAPFESARVEVSEDTHADSKFGEVYSEMASRIFKSVDIAAVVRLDVIFKIAEKNLDSLIGRAAHIQFLECIPLMRMFVHTYTTFFR
;
A
#
# COMPACT_ATOMS: atom_id res chain seq x y z
N GLN A 1 7.27 54.32 -30.18
CA GLN A 1 7.94 53.04 -29.82
C GLN A 1 7.09 52.41 -28.72
N ALA A 2 6.20 51.53 -29.12
CA ALA A 2 5.47 50.63 -28.25
C ALA A 2 6.09 49.26 -28.45
N GLU A 3 6.68 48.70 -27.40
CA GLU A 3 7.21 47.36 -27.39
C GLU A 3 6.03 46.38 -27.23
N ASP A 4 6.07 45.43 -28.08
CA ASP A 4 5.13 44.33 -28.26
C ASP A 4 5.28 43.36 -27.10
N GLU A 5 4.23 43.22 -26.25
CA GLU A 5 4.20 42.26 -25.18
C GLU A 5 3.45 40.99 -25.59
N THR A 6 4.11 39.86 -25.34
CA THR A 6 3.54 38.52 -25.11
C THR A 6 3.07 37.73 -26.31
N SER A 7 4.01 37.19 -27.04
CA SER A 7 3.77 35.88 -27.67
C SER A 7 4.20 34.77 -26.71
N VAL A 8 3.24 34.12 -26.06
CA VAL A 8 3.45 32.83 -25.39
C VAL A 8 3.94 31.82 -26.44
N PRO A 9 5.07 31.12 -26.24
CA PRO A 9 5.60 30.23 -27.26
C PRO A 9 4.51 29.18 -27.65
N MET A 10 4.28 29.05 -28.96
CA MET A 10 3.32 28.13 -29.57
C MET A 10 3.40 26.67 -29.04
N ALA A 11 4.57 26.27 -28.52
CA ALA A 11 4.82 24.96 -27.89
C ALA A 11 4.03 24.71 -26.59
N VAL A 12 3.54 25.73 -25.91
CA VAL A 12 2.77 25.58 -24.66
C VAL A 12 1.28 25.39 -24.98
N GLU A 13 0.77 26.05 -26.00
CA GLU A 13 -0.61 25.85 -26.47
C GLU A 13 -0.80 24.48 -27.13
N GLU A 14 0.18 23.98 -27.87
CA GLU A 14 0.17 22.63 -28.42
C GLU A 14 0.23 21.53 -27.33
N LEU A 15 0.98 21.76 -26.24
CA LEU A 15 1.04 20.85 -25.09
C LEU A 15 -0.27 20.81 -24.29
N LEU A 16 -1.03 21.90 -24.27
CA LEU A 16 -2.33 21.99 -23.58
C LEU A 16 -3.49 21.41 -24.43
N SER A 17 -3.30 21.31 -25.74
CA SER A 17 -4.31 20.77 -26.67
C SER A 17 -4.14 19.27 -26.99
N MET A 18 -3.05 18.63 -26.54
CA MET A 18 -2.92 17.19 -26.68
C MET A 18 -3.96 16.50 -25.80
N PRO A 19 -4.79 15.58 -26.36
CA PRO A 19 -5.63 14.76 -25.53
C PRO A 19 -4.70 13.99 -24.59
N THR A 20 -4.85 14.16 -23.29
CA THR A 20 -4.22 13.34 -22.27
C THR A 20 -4.68 11.90 -22.52
N LEU A 21 -3.93 11.16 -23.33
CA LEU A 21 -4.05 9.71 -23.40
C LEU A 21 -3.79 9.22 -21.98
N GLU A 22 -4.88 8.91 -21.26
CA GLU A 22 -4.78 8.22 -19.97
C GLU A 22 -4.03 6.91 -20.23
N ILE A 23 -2.73 6.93 -19.95
CA ILE A 23 -1.87 5.76 -20.13
C ILE A 23 -2.28 4.76 -19.05
N GLN A 24 -3.03 3.74 -19.45
CA GLN A 24 -3.51 2.72 -18.52
C GLN A 24 -2.36 1.78 -18.13
N PRO A 25 -2.21 1.47 -16.82
CA PRO A 25 -1.26 0.48 -16.37
C PRO A 25 -1.69 -0.93 -16.81
N ILE A 26 -0.73 -1.83 -16.96
CA ILE A 26 -1.00 -3.26 -17.16
C ILE A 26 -1.05 -3.89 -15.76
N ILE A 27 -2.09 -4.70 -15.52
CA ILE A 27 -2.35 -5.29 -14.21
C ILE A 27 -2.49 -6.79 -14.37
N PHE A 28 -1.77 -7.54 -13.55
CA PHE A 28 -1.89 -8.98 -13.41
C PHE A 28 -2.48 -9.29 -12.04
N GLU A 29 -3.53 -10.10 -12.02
CA GLU A 29 -4.14 -10.59 -10.79
C GLU A 29 -3.70 -12.01 -10.51
N GLN A 30 -3.32 -12.30 -9.27
CA GLN A 30 -3.05 -13.62 -8.77
C GLN A 30 -3.99 -13.92 -7.60
N ARG A 31 -4.77 -15.00 -7.74
CA ARG A 31 -5.59 -15.55 -6.65
C ARG A 31 -5.21 -17.00 -6.42
N TYR A 32 -5.13 -17.40 -5.19
CA TYR A 32 -5.06 -18.82 -4.85
C TYR A 32 -6.44 -19.44 -5.00
N ILE A 33 -6.52 -20.47 -5.85
CA ILE A 33 -7.68 -21.35 -5.95
C ILE A 33 -7.32 -22.62 -5.18
N PRO A 34 -8.24 -23.22 -4.37
CA PRO A 34 -7.96 -24.37 -3.50
C PRO A 34 -7.48 -25.65 -4.21
N THR A 35 -7.40 -25.66 -5.52
CA THR A 35 -6.95 -26.78 -6.35
C THR A 35 -5.61 -26.47 -7.01
N GLU A 36 -4.52 -26.41 -6.29
CA GLU A 36 -3.11 -26.42 -6.75
C GLU A 36 -2.72 -25.60 -8.02
N MET A 37 -3.63 -24.79 -8.56
CA MET A 37 -3.42 -24.01 -9.77
C MET A 37 -3.45 -22.52 -9.49
N CYS A 38 -2.29 -21.90 -9.51
CA CYS A 38 -2.15 -20.45 -9.52
C CYS A 38 -2.49 -19.93 -10.93
N MET A 39 -3.63 -19.27 -11.10
CA MET A 39 -3.96 -18.61 -12.36
C MET A 39 -3.49 -17.16 -12.34
N ARG A 40 -2.47 -16.85 -13.14
CA ARG A 40 -2.12 -15.47 -13.51
C ARG A 40 -3.01 -15.03 -14.66
N VAL A 41 -3.93 -14.12 -14.40
CA VAL A 41 -4.80 -13.57 -15.44
C VAL A 41 -4.30 -12.18 -15.80
N ALA A 42 -3.86 -12.00 -17.04
CA ALA A 42 -3.56 -10.67 -17.57
C ALA A 42 -4.88 -9.93 -17.84
N ARG A 43 -5.13 -8.86 -17.12
CA ARG A 43 -6.23 -7.93 -17.41
C ARG A 43 -5.69 -6.74 -18.17
N SER A 44 -5.48 -6.89 -19.48
CA SER A 44 -5.18 -5.77 -20.36
C SER A 44 -6.48 -5.09 -20.79
N SER A 45 -6.50 -3.77 -20.71
CA SER A 45 -7.62 -2.91 -21.14
C SER A 45 -8.93 -3.13 -20.37
N LEU A 46 -9.00 -2.59 -19.16
CA LEU A 46 -10.28 -2.35 -18.52
C LEU A 46 -10.94 -1.13 -19.20
N ARG A 47 -11.87 -1.39 -20.11
CA ARG A 47 -12.95 -0.41 -20.32
C ARG A 47 -13.55 -0.23 -18.93
N THR A 48 -13.56 1.01 -18.43
CA THR A 48 -14.28 1.32 -17.19
C THR A 48 -15.69 0.75 -17.35
N PRO A 49 -16.10 -0.20 -16.51
CA PRO A 49 -17.48 -0.65 -16.54
C PRO A 49 -18.37 0.57 -16.31
N PRO A 50 -19.57 0.62 -16.87
CA PRO A 50 -20.52 1.69 -16.60
C PRO A 50 -20.67 1.82 -15.07
N PRO A 51 -20.90 3.04 -14.54
CA PRO A 51 -21.10 3.23 -13.11
C PRO A 51 -22.16 2.25 -12.63
N LEU A 52 -21.78 1.38 -11.69
CA LEU A 52 -22.73 0.44 -11.11
C LEU A 52 -23.87 1.23 -10.48
N PRO A 53 -25.13 0.84 -10.71
CA PRO A 53 -26.24 1.41 -9.97
C PRO A 53 -25.93 1.25 -8.49
N CYS A 54 -26.25 2.28 -7.69
CA CYS A 54 -26.08 2.28 -6.24
C CYS A 54 -26.70 1.01 -5.65
N SER A 55 -25.90 -0.03 -5.48
CA SER A 55 -26.40 -1.26 -4.87
C SER A 55 -26.58 -1.00 -3.37
N PRO A 56 -27.68 -1.49 -2.76
CA PRO A 56 -27.94 -1.27 -1.35
C PRO A 56 -26.79 -1.75 -0.50
N LYS A 57 -26.49 -1.06 0.61
CA LYS A 57 -25.57 -1.50 1.64
C LYS A 57 -25.92 -2.92 2.09
N LEU A 58 -24.93 -3.80 2.15
CA LEU A 58 -25.07 -5.15 2.67
C LEU A 58 -24.93 -5.23 4.20
N TYR A 59 -24.70 -4.10 4.86
CA TYR A 59 -24.46 -3.99 6.30
C TYR A 59 -25.13 -2.75 6.87
N HIS A 60 -25.44 -2.77 8.18
CA HIS A 60 -25.93 -1.61 8.91
C HIS A 60 -24.82 -1.00 9.74
N GLY A 61 -24.70 0.34 9.69
CA GLY A 61 -23.73 1.10 10.43
C GLY A 61 -22.66 1.77 9.56
N VAL A 62 -21.61 2.25 10.22
CA VAL A 62 -20.49 2.97 9.62
C VAL A 62 -19.45 1.99 9.08
N HIS A 63 -19.02 2.17 7.84
CA HIS A 63 -17.80 1.56 7.31
C HIS A 63 -16.71 2.62 7.31
N LEU A 64 -15.74 2.47 8.19
CA LEU A 64 -14.63 3.40 8.36
C LEU A 64 -13.43 2.96 7.54
N PHE A 65 -12.97 3.80 6.61
CA PHE A 65 -11.72 3.64 5.87
C PHE A 65 -10.63 4.53 6.47
N ILE A 66 -9.52 3.91 6.87
CA ILE A 66 -8.32 4.59 7.36
C ILE A 66 -7.24 4.52 6.28
N PHE A 67 -6.73 5.68 5.88
CA PHE A 67 -5.67 5.81 4.88
C PHE A 67 -4.35 6.15 5.57
N VAL A 68 -3.32 5.33 5.37
CA VAL A 68 -2.04 5.47 6.07
C VAL A 68 -0.90 5.67 5.07
N HIS A 69 -0.29 6.85 5.13
CA HIS A 69 0.81 7.25 4.26
C HIS A 69 2.14 6.56 4.61
N GLY A 70 3.11 6.68 3.72
CA GLY A 70 4.43 6.07 3.85
C GLY A 70 5.47 6.97 4.52
N PHE A 71 6.74 6.59 4.35
CA PHE A 71 7.91 7.30 4.88
C PHE A 71 7.98 8.72 4.32
N GLN A 72 8.10 9.71 5.21
CA GLN A 72 8.08 11.14 4.89
C GLN A 72 6.86 11.59 4.05
N GLY A 73 5.80 10.80 4.09
CA GLY A 73 4.53 11.12 3.46
C GLY A 73 3.66 12.01 4.34
N GLN A 74 2.55 12.42 3.76
CA GLN A 74 1.52 13.24 4.40
C GLN A 74 0.14 12.58 4.23
N SER A 75 -0.81 12.93 5.06
CA SER A 75 -2.19 12.42 5.00
C SER A 75 -2.80 12.61 3.62
N CYS A 76 -2.56 13.74 2.97
CA CYS A 76 -3.10 14.07 1.66
C CYS A 76 -2.54 13.23 0.50
N ASP A 77 -1.50 12.42 0.68
CA ASP A 77 -0.93 11.60 -0.38
C ASP A 77 -1.94 10.58 -0.92
N LEU A 78 -2.79 10.04 -0.07
CA LEU A 78 -3.82 9.07 -0.44
C LEU A 78 -5.18 9.69 -0.83
N ARG A 79 -5.24 11.03 -0.99
CA ARG A 79 -6.49 11.77 -1.28
C ARG A 79 -7.19 11.31 -2.56
N LEU A 80 -6.44 10.93 -3.59
CA LEU A 80 -7.04 10.50 -4.87
C LEU A 80 -7.75 9.16 -4.70
N PHE A 81 -7.15 8.21 -3.99
CA PHE A 81 -7.77 6.93 -3.70
C PHE A 81 -9.01 7.10 -2.81
N LYS A 82 -8.88 7.92 -1.75
CA LYS A 82 -10.02 8.31 -0.91
C LYS A 82 -11.17 8.88 -1.74
N ASN A 83 -10.87 9.82 -2.66
CA ASN A 83 -11.89 10.44 -3.50
C ASN A 83 -12.58 9.42 -4.41
N CYS A 84 -11.85 8.46 -5.00
CA CYS A 84 -12.44 7.38 -5.79
C CYS A 84 -13.41 6.53 -4.97
N ILE A 85 -13.07 6.20 -3.72
CA ILE A 85 -13.95 5.45 -2.82
C ILE A 85 -15.18 6.30 -2.47
N SER A 86 -14.99 7.54 -2.00
CA SER A 86 -16.08 8.41 -1.53
C SER A 86 -17.10 8.74 -2.63
N LEU A 87 -16.65 8.80 -3.90
CA LEU A 87 -17.56 9.04 -5.03
C LEU A 87 -18.46 7.84 -5.36
N LEU A 88 -17.95 6.62 -5.21
CA LEU A 88 -18.67 5.38 -5.55
C LEU A 88 -19.41 4.77 -4.35
N TYR A 89 -18.89 5.02 -3.16
CA TYR A 89 -19.41 4.50 -1.89
C TYR A 89 -19.63 5.65 -0.91
N PRO A 90 -20.59 6.57 -1.19
CA PRO A 90 -20.78 7.81 -0.43
C PRO A 90 -21.17 7.58 1.04
N ASP A 91 -21.65 6.39 1.36
CA ASP A 91 -22.03 6.00 2.72
C ASP A 91 -20.83 5.55 3.58
N THR A 92 -19.60 5.57 3.04
CA THR A 92 -18.38 5.25 3.78
C THR A 92 -17.80 6.49 4.44
N CYS A 93 -17.23 6.32 5.64
CA CYS A 93 -16.46 7.35 6.30
C CYS A 93 -14.97 7.15 6.00
N CYS A 94 -14.30 8.19 5.53
CA CYS A 94 -12.91 8.11 5.08
C CYS A 94 -12.03 9.05 5.89
N HIS A 95 -11.05 8.51 6.62
CA HIS A 95 -10.07 9.25 7.39
C HIS A 95 -8.67 9.11 6.81
N LEU A 96 -8.01 10.23 6.50
CA LEU A 96 -6.60 10.30 6.14
C LEU A 96 -5.79 10.49 7.42
N SER A 97 -4.98 9.48 7.79
CA SER A 97 -4.23 9.49 9.05
C SER A 97 -3.15 10.58 9.07
N GLU A 98 -3.13 11.37 10.12
CA GLU A 98 -2.18 12.46 10.39
C GLU A 98 -1.19 12.12 11.52
N ALA A 99 -1.46 11.04 12.26
CA ALA A 99 -0.75 10.67 13.48
C ALA A 99 0.78 10.57 13.31
N ASN A 100 1.26 10.29 12.10
CA ASN A 100 2.67 10.04 11.83
C ASN A 100 3.32 11.01 10.82
N GLU A 101 2.64 12.07 10.34
CA GLU A 101 3.17 12.98 9.31
C GLU A 101 4.54 13.59 9.66
N ARG A 102 4.78 13.88 10.93
CA ARG A 102 6.02 14.51 11.39
C ARG A 102 7.05 13.54 11.93
N ASN A 103 6.74 12.24 11.98
CA ASN A 103 7.57 11.29 12.74
C ASN A 103 7.64 9.90 12.12
N THR A 104 7.78 9.81 10.81
CA THR A 104 7.95 8.54 10.08
C THR A 104 9.37 7.98 10.15
N GLU A 105 10.33 8.73 10.71
CA GLU A 105 11.73 8.29 10.90
C GLU A 105 11.94 7.55 12.23
N GLY A 106 10.93 7.52 13.10
CA GLY A 106 10.96 6.89 14.42
C GLY A 106 10.75 5.38 14.40
N ASP A 107 10.43 4.83 15.57
CA ASP A 107 10.13 3.41 15.76
C ASP A 107 8.78 3.02 15.13
N ILE A 108 8.74 1.88 14.41
CA ILE A 108 7.52 1.41 13.73
C ILE A 108 6.42 1.06 14.74
N LYS A 109 6.78 0.51 15.92
CA LYS A 109 5.79 0.18 16.96
C LYS A 109 5.20 1.43 17.59
N ASP A 110 6.00 2.48 17.79
CA ASP A 110 5.51 3.76 18.29
C ASP A 110 4.60 4.45 17.28
N MET A 111 4.93 4.35 15.99
CA MET A 111 4.05 4.80 14.91
C MET A 111 2.73 4.02 14.91
N GLY A 112 2.79 2.72 15.11
CA GLY A 112 1.61 1.86 15.23
C GLY A 112 0.72 2.25 16.41
N ARG A 113 1.33 2.61 17.55
CA ARG A 113 0.58 3.07 18.74
C ARG A 113 -0.16 4.37 18.44
N ARG A 114 0.52 5.37 17.86
CA ARG A 114 -0.13 6.63 17.47
C ARG A 114 -1.28 6.43 16.49
N LEU A 115 -1.10 5.53 15.51
CA LEU A 115 -2.18 5.19 14.57
C LEU A 115 -3.35 4.51 15.30
N ALA A 116 -3.09 3.60 16.24
CA ALA A 116 -4.15 2.93 16.99
C ALA A 116 -4.96 3.91 17.83
N ASP A 117 -4.28 4.87 18.49
CA ASP A 117 -4.93 5.93 19.27
C ASP A 117 -5.79 6.83 18.37
N GLU A 118 -5.29 7.21 17.19
CA GLU A 118 -6.04 7.99 16.20
C GLU A 118 -7.27 7.23 15.68
N VAL A 119 -7.15 5.94 15.38
CA VAL A 119 -8.28 5.10 14.93
C VAL A 119 -9.36 5.05 16.02
N ARG A 120 -9.00 4.85 17.28
CA ARG A 120 -9.94 4.84 18.40
C ARG A 120 -10.69 6.18 18.51
N ALA A 121 -9.94 7.29 18.48
CA ALA A 121 -10.52 8.62 18.52
C ALA A 121 -11.52 8.86 17.37
N LYS A 122 -11.23 8.34 16.17
CA LYS A 122 -12.15 8.47 15.03
C LYS A 122 -13.37 7.55 15.12
N VAL A 123 -13.22 6.36 15.71
CA VAL A 123 -14.38 5.53 16.04
C VAL A 123 -15.28 6.21 17.06
N ASP A 124 -14.71 6.78 18.10
CA ASP A 124 -15.48 7.51 19.14
C ASP A 124 -16.17 8.76 18.56
N GLU A 125 -15.51 9.46 17.63
CA GLU A 125 -16.07 10.67 16.99
C GLU A 125 -17.23 10.34 16.05
N TRP A 126 -17.13 9.27 15.25
CA TRP A 126 -18.07 8.99 14.17
C TRP A 126 -19.09 7.89 14.46
N CYS A 127 -18.90 7.15 15.53
CA CYS A 127 -19.80 6.09 15.95
C CYS A 127 -20.41 6.43 17.32
N ALA A 128 -21.72 6.69 17.36
CA ALA A 128 -22.41 6.99 18.60
C ALA A 128 -22.32 5.85 19.63
N THR A 129 -22.14 4.61 19.17
CA THR A 129 -21.92 3.39 19.94
C THR A 129 -21.04 2.45 19.15
N GLU A 130 -20.37 1.49 19.80
CA GLU A 130 -19.62 0.42 19.07
C GLU A 130 -20.54 -0.39 18.14
N ALA A 131 -21.81 -0.51 18.45
CA ALA A 131 -22.80 -1.19 17.60
C ALA A 131 -23.04 -0.43 16.29
N SER A 132 -22.81 0.87 16.24
CA SER A 132 -22.93 1.66 15.01
C SER A 132 -21.72 1.52 14.08
N LEU A 133 -20.58 1.01 14.56
CA LEU A 133 -19.44 0.65 13.74
C LEU A 133 -19.67 -0.71 13.08
N ALA A 134 -19.85 -0.72 11.76
CA ALA A 134 -20.02 -1.94 11.00
C ALA A 134 -18.69 -2.56 10.58
N ARG A 135 -17.78 -1.74 10.03
CA ARG A 135 -16.52 -2.21 9.43
C ARG A 135 -15.40 -1.19 9.58
N ILE A 136 -14.18 -1.70 9.67
CA ILE A 136 -12.95 -0.91 9.54
C ILE A 136 -12.13 -1.52 8.41
N SER A 137 -11.69 -0.66 7.48
CA SER A 137 -10.79 -1.01 6.38
C SER A 137 -9.59 -0.08 6.35
N PHE A 138 -8.46 -0.62 5.93
CA PHE A 138 -7.21 0.14 5.80
C PHE A 138 -6.76 0.18 4.35
N VAL A 139 -6.38 1.37 3.88
CA VAL A 139 -5.68 1.60 2.62
C VAL A 139 -4.32 2.19 2.97
N VAL A 140 -3.27 1.43 2.72
CA VAL A 140 -1.95 1.75 3.21
C VAL A 140 -0.94 1.85 2.07
N HIS A 141 0.02 2.76 2.17
CA HIS A 141 1.07 2.93 1.18
C HIS A 141 2.43 2.80 1.84
N SER A 142 3.34 2.03 1.20
CA SER A 142 4.74 1.96 1.62
C SER A 142 4.91 1.58 3.10
N LEU A 143 5.67 2.36 3.90
CA LEU A 143 5.84 2.17 5.34
C LEU A 143 4.50 2.09 6.10
N GLY A 144 3.44 2.73 5.57
CA GLY A 144 2.10 2.71 6.16
C GLY A 144 1.54 1.31 6.40
N GLY A 145 1.91 0.33 5.57
CA GLY A 145 1.52 -1.07 5.77
C GLY A 145 2.12 -1.68 7.03
N LEU A 146 3.37 -1.37 7.33
CA LEU A 146 4.05 -1.85 8.54
C LEU A 146 3.54 -1.12 9.80
N ILE A 147 3.31 0.19 9.70
CA ILE A 147 2.69 0.99 10.76
C ILE A 147 1.32 0.42 11.12
N THR A 148 0.51 0.10 10.11
CA THR A 148 -0.81 -0.50 10.32
C THR A 148 -0.70 -1.88 10.97
N ARG A 149 0.19 -2.76 10.49
CA ARG A 149 0.41 -4.06 11.12
C ARG A 149 0.84 -3.95 12.58
N ALA A 150 1.63 -2.94 12.94
CA ALA A 150 2.01 -2.66 14.32
C ALA A 150 0.83 -2.13 15.16
N ALA A 151 -0.14 -1.44 14.54
CA ALA A 151 -1.34 -0.92 15.21
C ALA A 151 -2.40 -2.02 15.47
N LEU A 152 -2.52 -3.02 14.57
CA LEU A 152 -3.60 -4.02 14.61
C LEU A 152 -3.73 -4.77 15.95
N PRO A 153 -2.65 -5.21 16.64
CA PRO A 153 -2.79 -5.85 17.95
C PRO A 153 -3.38 -4.93 19.00
N LEU A 154 -3.10 -3.61 18.89
CA LEU A 154 -3.61 -2.59 19.80
C LEU A 154 -5.09 -2.26 19.53
N LEU A 155 -5.64 -2.73 18.40
CA LEU A 155 -7.03 -2.60 17.98
C LEU A 155 -7.78 -3.95 18.02
N ALA A 156 -7.32 -4.89 18.85
CA ALA A 156 -7.86 -6.24 18.92
C ALA A 156 -9.37 -6.29 19.30
N ASP A 157 -9.85 -5.33 20.05
CA ASP A 157 -11.26 -5.12 20.38
C ASP A 157 -12.14 -4.85 19.15
N PHE A 158 -11.56 -4.24 18.11
CA PHE A 158 -12.25 -4.05 16.81
C PHE A 158 -12.00 -5.18 15.80
N SER A 159 -11.32 -6.25 16.18
CA SER A 159 -10.90 -7.31 15.24
C SER A 159 -12.07 -7.93 14.45
N SER A 160 -13.24 -8.07 15.07
CA SER A 160 -14.47 -8.56 14.40
C SER A 160 -15.05 -7.59 13.35
N LYS A 161 -14.55 -6.35 13.32
CA LYS A 161 -14.96 -5.30 12.39
C LYS A 161 -13.98 -5.11 11.23
N PHE A 162 -12.81 -5.77 11.26
CA PHE A 162 -11.83 -5.65 10.18
C PHE A 162 -12.39 -6.25 8.88
N HIS A 163 -12.41 -5.43 7.83
CA HIS A 163 -13.01 -5.83 6.57
C HIS A 163 -12.01 -5.92 5.44
N SER A 164 -11.33 -4.84 5.08
CA SER A 164 -10.38 -4.84 3.97
C SER A 164 -9.03 -4.26 4.37
N PHE A 165 -7.95 -4.94 3.98
CA PHE A 165 -6.58 -4.46 4.06
C PHE A 165 -6.02 -4.33 2.65
N ILE A 166 -5.89 -3.08 2.16
CA ILE A 166 -5.42 -2.76 0.81
C ILE A 166 -4.03 -2.14 0.94
N SER A 167 -3.02 -2.89 0.55
CA SER A 167 -1.62 -2.51 0.67
C SER A 167 -1.04 -2.13 -0.69
N LEU A 168 -0.66 -0.88 -0.83
CA LEU A 168 -0.05 -0.30 -2.02
C LEU A 168 1.47 -0.24 -1.83
N SER A 169 2.19 -1.17 -2.43
CA SER A 169 3.66 -1.23 -2.41
C SER A 169 4.29 -1.07 -1.02
N SER A 170 3.82 -1.86 -0.04
CA SER A 170 4.37 -1.86 1.32
C SER A 170 5.41 -2.96 1.48
N PRO A 171 6.63 -2.66 1.96
CA PRO A 171 7.70 -3.64 2.11
C PRO A 171 7.50 -4.52 3.36
N HIS A 172 6.51 -5.41 3.34
CA HIS A 172 6.08 -6.22 4.48
C HIS A 172 7.15 -7.14 5.08
N LEU A 173 8.14 -7.50 4.26
CA LEU A 173 9.31 -8.30 4.65
C LEU A 173 10.60 -7.47 4.71
N GLY A 174 10.50 -6.14 4.54
CA GLY A 174 11.65 -5.24 4.54
C GLY A 174 12.49 -5.33 3.26
N TYR A 175 13.77 -4.96 3.40
CA TYR A 175 14.73 -4.84 2.28
C TYR A 175 15.83 -5.91 2.31
N MET A 176 15.63 -7.03 3.00
CA MET A 176 16.68 -7.95 3.41
C MET A 176 17.54 -8.55 2.31
N HIS A 177 17.01 -8.66 1.10
CA HIS A 177 17.55 -9.65 0.17
C HIS A 177 18.57 -9.15 -0.81
N ASN A 178 18.85 -7.84 -0.86
CA ASN A 178 19.80 -7.36 -1.85
C ASN A 178 20.44 -6.05 -1.40
N ALA A 179 21.69 -6.12 -0.92
CA ALA A 179 22.50 -4.92 -0.71
C ALA A 179 22.58 -4.08 -2.00
N ASN A 180 22.49 -4.71 -3.17
CA ASN A 180 22.44 -4.05 -4.46
C ASN A 180 21.10 -3.31 -4.67
N LYS A 181 19.96 -3.88 -4.24
CA LYS A 181 18.65 -3.21 -4.31
C LYS A 181 18.53 -2.04 -3.33
N ILE A 182 19.23 -2.08 -2.19
CA ILE A 182 19.35 -0.90 -1.30
C ILE A 182 20.12 0.22 -2.00
N VAL A 183 21.14 -0.12 -2.80
CA VAL A 183 21.88 0.85 -3.63
C VAL A 183 20.98 1.36 -4.78
N GLU A 184 20.15 0.50 -5.36
CA GLU A 184 19.17 0.85 -6.40
C GLU A 184 18.02 1.71 -5.85
N ALA A 185 17.57 1.49 -4.61
CA ALA A 185 16.62 2.37 -3.90
C ALA A 185 17.16 3.80 -3.71
N GLY A 186 18.40 4.00 -4.05
CA GLY A 186 19.05 5.28 -4.27
C GLY A 186 19.86 5.77 -3.07
N LEU A 187 20.85 6.58 -3.40
CA LEU A 187 21.71 7.31 -2.48
C LEU A 187 20.94 8.06 -1.38
N TRP A 188 19.65 8.32 -1.60
CA TRP A 188 18.77 8.99 -0.66
C TRP A 188 18.44 8.12 0.55
N VAL A 189 18.08 6.85 0.36
CA VAL A 189 17.88 5.89 1.47
C VAL A 189 19.17 5.73 2.26
N LEU A 190 20.30 5.59 1.57
CA LEU A 190 21.61 5.46 2.21
C LEU A 190 22.02 6.71 3.03
N LYS A 191 21.68 7.92 2.54
CA LYS A 191 21.97 9.16 3.27
C LYS A 191 21.13 9.32 4.54
N LYS A 192 19.89 8.84 4.55
CA LYS A 192 18.98 8.94 5.68
C LYS A 192 19.03 7.75 6.62
N TRP A 193 19.48 6.59 6.15
CA TRP A 193 19.49 5.34 6.89
C TRP A 193 20.09 5.44 8.29
N LYS A 194 21.27 6.04 8.43
CA LYS A 194 21.94 6.17 9.75
C LYS A 194 21.18 7.04 10.77
N LYS A 195 20.23 7.84 10.32
CA LYS A 195 19.47 8.78 11.15
C LYS A 195 18.03 8.36 11.41
N SER A 196 17.52 7.38 10.66
CA SER A 196 16.12 6.92 10.72
C SER A 196 16.04 5.52 11.29
N LEU A 197 15.40 5.37 12.45
CA LEU A 197 15.18 4.07 13.07
C LEU A 197 14.28 3.19 12.21
N SER A 198 13.22 3.76 11.62
CA SER A 198 12.32 3.00 10.73
C SER A 198 13.04 2.41 9.52
N LEU A 199 14.01 3.12 8.93
CA LEU A 199 14.83 2.59 7.83
C LEU A 199 15.79 1.50 8.32
N GLN A 200 16.34 1.63 9.53
CA GLN A 200 17.17 0.56 10.14
C GLN A 200 16.31 -0.68 10.39
N GLN A 201 15.08 -0.51 10.87
CA GLN A 201 14.12 -1.61 11.06
C GLN A 201 13.74 -2.26 9.73
N LEU A 202 13.50 -1.47 8.68
CA LEU A 202 13.21 -1.98 7.33
C LEU A 202 14.36 -2.82 6.74
N THR A 203 15.59 -2.53 7.11
CA THR A 203 16.79 -3.28 6.69
C THR A 203 17.20 -4.35 7.69
N MET A 204 16.45 -4.54 8.79
CA MET A 204 16.75 -5.45 9.91
C MET A 204 18.17 -5.25 10.47
N SER A 205 18.65 -4.01 10.44
CA SER A 205 19.93 -3.60 11.03
C SER A 205 19.78 -2.93 12.41
N ASP A 206 18.56 -2.91 12.92
CA ASP A 206 18.18 -2.47 14.26
C ASP A 206 18.69 -3.42 15.36
N THR A 207 19.03 -4.66 14.99
CA THR A 207 19.56 -5.68 15.92
C THR A 207 20.71 -6.46 15.29
N LYS A 208 21.45 -7.24 16.12
CA LYS A 208 22.54 -8.10 15.63
C LYS A 208 22.05 -9.39 15.00
N ASP A 209 20.98 -9.98 15.58
CA ASP A 209 20.31 -11.15 15.03
C ASP A 209 19.03 -10.68 14.32
N PRO A 210 18.85 -10.98 13.04
CA PRO A 210 17.62 -10.63 12.30
C PRO A 210 16.35 -11.16 12.96
N ARG A 211 16.42 -12.27 13.70
CA ARG A 211 15.27 -12.84 14.42
C ARG A 211 14.84 -12.02 15.65
N ASP A 212 15.68 -11.12 16.11
CA ASP A 212 15.35 -10.17 17.18
C ASP A 212 14.84 -8.83 16.64
N SER A 213 14.83 -8.65 15.31
CA SER A 213 14.45 -7.38 14.67
C SER A 213 12.97 -7.06 14.81
N CYS A 214 12.67 -5.77 14.73
CA CYS A 214 11.30 -5.27 14.74
C CYS A 214 10.42 -5.96 13.66
N LEU A 215 10.93 -6.14 12.45
CA LEU A 215 10.18 -6.77 11.35
C LEU A 215 9.92 -8.26 11.61
N TYR A 216 10.89 -8.97 12.16
CA TYR A 216 10.70 -10.39 12.50
C TYR A 216 9.65 -10.55 13.60
N GLU A 217 9.68 -9.73 14.64
CA GLU A 217 8.65 -9.71 15.67
C GLU A 217 7.26 -9.38 15.06
N LEU A 218 7.21 -8.34 14.21
CA LEU A 218 5.99 -7.94 13.52
C LEU A 218 5.44 -9.03 12.59
N SER A 219 6.30 -9.89 12.03
CA SER A 219 5.86 -11.02 11.21
C SER A 219 5.06 -12.06 12.00
N GLY A 220 5.28 -12.14 13.30
CA GLY A 220 4.55 -13.03 14.21
C GLY A 220 3.16 -12.53 14.61
N ASN A 221 2.80 -11.30 14.22
CA ASN A 221 1.48 -10.75 14.47
C ASN A 221 0.46 -11.36 13.50
N ASP A 222 -0.52 -12.07 14.02
CA ASP A 222 -1.53 -12.80 13.25
C ASP A 222 -2.82 -11.99 12.98
N SER A 223 -2.83 -10.69 13.28
CA SER A 223 -4.04 -9.85 13.18
C SER A 223 -4.58 -9.71 11.76
N LEU A 224 -3.76 -9.96 10.72
CA LEU A 224 -4.24 -9.97 9.32
C LEU A 224 -5.30 -11.04 9.06
N ARG A 225 -5.34 -12.12 9.83
CA ARG A 225 -6.38 -13.16 9.73
C ARG A 225 -7.81 -12.65 9.94
N ASN A 226 -7.95 -11.51 10.61
CA ASN A 226 -9.26 -10.93 10.93
C ASN A 226 -9.86 -10.13 9.77
N PHE A 227 -9.12 -9.92 8.67
CA PHE A 227 -9.64 -9.24 7.50
C PHE A 227 -10.37 -10.22 6.56
N ASN A 228 -11.54 -9.80 6.09
CA ASN A 228 -12.29 -10.55 5.08
C ASN A 228 -11.62 -10.50 3.72
N HIS A 229 -10.89 -9.42 3.44
CA HIS A 229 -10.23 -9.17 2.17
C HIS A 229 -8.85 -8.55 2.39
N ILE A 230 -7.83 -9.14 1.77
CA ILE A 230 -6.46 -8.63 1.77
C ILE A 230 -6.03 -8.44 0.32
N CYS A 231 -5.60 -7.24 -0.04
CA CYS A 231 -5.02 -6.97 -1.36
C CYS A 231 -3.60 -6.44 -1.22
N LEU A 232 -2.66 -7.13 -1.84
CA LEU A 232 -1.26 -6.72 -1.93
C LEU A 232 -1.00 -6.25 -3.36
N VAL A 233 -0.80 -4.94 -3.52
CA VAL A 233 -0.53 -4.31 -4.82
C VAL A 233 0.95 -3.98 -4.90
N SER A 234 1.62 -4.46 -5.94
CA SER A 234 3.07 -4.36 -6.11
C SER A 234 3.46 -4.02 -7.55
N SER A 235 4.68 -3.58 -7.75
CA SER A 235 5.29 -3.39 -9.07
C SER A 235 6.76 -3.78 -9.03
N PHE A 236 7.20 -4.54 -10.02
CA PHE A 236 8.62 -4.86 -10.16
C PHE A 236 9.46 -3.64 -10.60
N GLN A 237 8.81 -2.57 -11.06
CA GLN A 237 9.43 -1.29 -11.38
C GLN A 237 9.72 -0.43 -10.14
N ASP A 238 9.14 -0.79 -8.98
CA ASP A 238 9.32 -0.08 -7.73
C ASP A 238 10.62 -0.50 -7.06
N HIS A 239 11.53 0.45 -6.89
CA HIS A 239 12.81 0.21 -6.20
C HIS A 239 12.77 0.62 -4.71
N TYR A 240 11.66 1.28 -4.26
CA TYR A 240 11.47 1.69 -2.87
C TYR A 240 10.76 0.64 -2.01
N ALA A 241 10.07 -0.31 -2.62
CA ALA A 241 9.53 -1.48 -1.95
C ALA A 241 9.83 -2.70 -2.81
N PRO A 242 10.71 -3.61 -2.36
CA PRO A 242 11.06 -4.81 -3.13
C PRO A 242 9.79 -5.58 -3.50
N PHE A 243 9.72 -6.03 -4.74
CA PHE A 243 8.53 -6.66 -5.31
C PHE A 243 8.05 -7.85 -4.46
N GLU A 244 8.98 -8.74 -4.11
CA GLU A 244 8.70 -9.91 -3.30
C GLU A 244 8.23 -9.53 -1.89
N SER A 245 8.85 -8.48 -1.32
CA SER A 245 8.50 -7.97 0.00
C SER A 245 7.07 -7.40 0.03
N ALA A 246 6.68 -6.66 -1.01
CA ALA A 246 5.34 -6.08 -1.11
C ALA A 246 4.26 -7.16 -1.33
N ARG A 247 4.62 -8.29 -1.95
CA ARG A 247 3.76 -9.44 -2.19
C ARG A 247 3.70 -10.44 -1.02
N VAL A 248 4.62 -10.31 -0.06
CA VAL A 248 4.88 -11.32 0.99
C VAL A 248 5.10 -12.68 0.32
N GLU A 249 6.04 -12.72 -0.60
CA GLU A 249 6.38 -13.91 -1.39
C GLU A 249 7.88 -14.20 -1.30
N VAL A 250 8.23 -15.46 -1.36
CA VAL A 250 9.62 -15.94 -1.36
C VAL A 250 9.90 -16.55 -2.72
N SER A 251 10.84 -16.00 -3.46
CA SER A 251 11.28 -16.58 -4.75
C SER A 251 12.39 -17.62 -4.53
N GLU A 252 12.62 -18.49 -5.53
CA GLU A 252 13.70 -19.47 -5.47
C GLU A 252 15.07 -18.79 -5.33
N ASP A 253 15.26 -17.62 -5.91
CA ASP A 253 16.48 -16.82 -5.80
C ASP A 253 16.73 -16.32 -4.37
N THR A 254 15.67 -16.21 -3.55
CA THR A 254 15.79 -15.81 -2.14
C THR A 254 16.42 -16.87 -1.26
N HIS A 255 16.40 -18.14 -1.66
CA HIS A 255 17.02 -19.23 -0.93
C HIS A 255 18.53 -19.32 -1.13
N ALA A 256 19.10 -18.65 -2.13
CA ALA A 256 20.51 -18.77 -2.49
C ALA A 256 21.48 -18.13 -1.46
N ASP A 257 21.01 -17.18 -0.62
CA ASP A 257 21.82 -16.51 0.40
C ASP A 257 21.47 -17.00 1.81
N SER A 258 22.32 -17.85 2.35
CA SER A 258 22.01 -18.84 3.37
C SER A 258 21.44 -18.37 4.71
N LYS A 259 21.76 -17.15 5.19
CA LYS A 259 21.33 -16.71 6.53
C LYS A 259 20.06 -15.86 6.53
N PHE A 260 19.96 -14.95 5.59
CA PHE A 260 18.81 -14.06 5.49
C PHE A 260 17.64 -14.72 4.75
N GLY A 261 17.89 -15.63 3.79
CA GLY A 261 16.85 -16.33 3.06
C GLY A 261 15.93 -17.16 3.95
N GLU A 262 16.49 -17.84 4.97
CA GLU A 262 15.71 -18.58 5.96
C GLU A 262 14.79 -17.64 6.77
N VAL A 263 15.34 -16.54 7.30
CA VAL A 263 14.58 -15.57 8.10
C VAL A 263 13.46 -14.94 7.28
N TYR A 264 13.75 -14.65 6.02
CA TYR A 264 12.77 -14.09 5.09
C TYR A 264 11.61 -15.08 4.84
N SER A 265 11.95 -16.35 4.60
CA SER A 265 10.98 -17.43 4.42
C SER A 265 10.12 -17.67 5.66
N GLU A 266 10.78 -17.66 6.85
CA GLU A 266 10.08 -17.74 8.13
C GLU A 266 9.08 -16.57 8.29
N MET A 267 9.51 -15.32 8.02
CA MET A 267 8.65 -14.15 8.12
C MET A 267 7.43 -14.23 7.19
N ALA A 268 7.64 -14.62 5.93
CA ALA A 268 6.55 -14.77 4.96
C ALA A 268 5.53 -15.83 5.43
N SER A 269 6.04 -16.98 5.89
CA SER A 269 5.21 -18.06 6.43
C SER A 269 4.44 -17.62 7.68
N ARG A 270 5.07 -16.86 8.58
CA ARG A 270 4.44 -16.37 9.82
C ARG A 270 3.31 -15.39 9.54
N ILE A 271 3.50 -14.47 8.56
CA ILE A 271 2.47 -13.47 8.20
C ILE A 271 1.18 -14.15 7.74
N PHE A 272 1.29 -15.21 6.94
CA PHE A 272 0.12 -15.91 6.38
C PHE A 272 -0.30 -17.16 7.15
N LYS A 273 0.38 -17.51 8.25
CA LYS A 273 0.12 -18.75 9.00
C LYS A 273 -1.35 -18.97 9.36
N SER A 274 -2.05 -17.91 9.70
CA SER A 274 -3.44 -17.95 10.15
C SER A 274 -4.41 -17.22 9.21
N VAL A 275 -3.91 -16.73 8.08
CA VAL A 275 -4.73 -16.01 7.08
C VAL A 275 -5.40 -17.00 6.16
N ASP A 276 -6.69 -16.81 5.90
CA ASP A 276 -7.36 -17.53 4.82
C ASP A 276 -6.80 -17.05 3.48
N ILE A 277 -6.07 -17.92 2.81
CA ILE A 277 -5.42 -17.60 1.55
C ILE A 277 -6.42 -17.23 0.45
N ALA A 278 -7.67 -17.68 0.53
CA ALA A 278 -8.74 -17.29 -0.38
C ALA A 278 -9.14 -15.81 -0.23
N ALA A 279 -8.87 -15.21 0.94
CA ALA A 279 -9.08 -13.79 1.17
C ALA A 279 -7.97 -12.90 0.56
N VAL A 280 -6.86 -13.49 0.10
CA VAL A 280 -5.68 -12.77 -0.39
C VAL A 280 -5.71 -12.63 -1.90
N VAL A 281 -5.60 -11.39 -2.35
CA VAL A 281 -5.42 -11.02 -3.77
C VAL A 281 -4.08 -10.34 -3.93
N ARG A 282 -3.28 -10.76 -4.91
CA ARG A 282 -2.04 -10.06 -5.30
C ARG A 282 -2.24 -9.42 -6.65
N LEU A 283 -1.92 -8.13 -6.76
CA LEU A 283 -1.98 -7.37 -8.00
C LEU A 283 -0.59 -6.88 -8.37
N ASP A 284 -0.12 -7.30 -9.53
CA ASP A 284 1.14 -6.85 -10.11
C ASP A 284 0.84 -5.77 -11.13
N VAL A 285 1.35 -4.58 -10.90
CA VAL A 285 1.09 -3.40 -11.72
C VAL A 285 2.34 -3.03 -12.51
N ILE A 286 2.17 -2.83 -13.81
CA ILE A 286 3.20 -2.28 -14.68
C ILE A 286 2.74 -0.88 -15.10
N PHE A 287 3.46 0.13 -14.62
CA PHE A 287 3.20 1.52 -15.00
C PHE A 287 3.91 1.83 -16.31
N LYS A 288 3.24 2.53 -17.22
CA LYS A 288 3.86 3.11 -18.40
C LYS A 288 4.53 4.43 -18.00
N ILE A 289 5.79 4.34 -17.60
CA ILE A 289 6.60 5.48 -17.22
C ILE A 289 7.34 5.93 -18.49
N ALA A 290 7.26 7.24 -18.80
CA ALA A 290 7.99 7.78 -19.93
C ALA A 290 9.50 7.62 -19.71
N GLU A 291 10.18 6.98 -20.66
CA GLU A 291 11.62 6.74 -20.62
C GLU A 291 12.39 8.09 -20.73
N LYS A 292 12.66 8.71 -19.60
CA LYS A 292 13.66 9.76 -19.47
C LYS A 292 14.71 9.32 -18.46
N ASN A 293 15.71 8.63 -19.00
CA ASN A 293 17.05 8.39 -18.44
C ASN A 293 17.20 8.49 -16.91
N LEU A 294 17.31 7.36 -16.27
CA LEU A 294 18.00 6.99 -15.03
C LEU A 294 17.13 6.01 -14.24
N ASP A 295 17.60 4.78 -14.06
CA ASP A 295 16.88 3.69 -13.38
C ASP A 295 16.36 4.06 -11.98
N SER A 296 17.11 4.91 -11.26
CA SER A 296 16.68 5.41 -9.93
C SER A 296 15.48 6.35 -9.97
N LEU A 297 15.27 7.08 -11.07
CA LEU A 297 14.09 7.92 -11.29
C LEU A 297 12.85 7.08 -11.61
N ILE A 298 13.03 5.98 -12.33
CA ILE A 298 11.94 5.04 -12.68
C ILE A 298 11.41 4.38 -11.42
N GLY A 299 12.29 3.88 -10.55
CA GLY A 299 11.88 3.22 -9.30
C GLY A 299 11.11 4.13 -8.36
N ARG A 300 11.55 5.40 -8.21
CA ARG A 300 10.82 6.40 -7.44
C ARG A 300 9.48 6.75 -8.10
N ALA A 301 9.47 6.93 -9.41
CA ALA A 301 8.26 7.24 -10.15
C ALA A 301 7.23 6.13 -10.01
N ALA A 302 7.63 4.85 -10.12
CA ALA A 302 6.73 3.72 -9.93
C ALA A 302 6.12 3.70 -8.52
N HIS A 303 6.93 3.98 -7.48
CA HIS A 303 6.45 4.05 -6.09
C HIS A 303 5.39 5.13 -5.88
N ILE A 304 5.58 6.31 -6.50
CA ILE A 304 4.64 7.42 -6.43
C ILE A 304 3.38 7.16 -7.29
N GLN A 305 3.51 6.44 -8.40
CA GLN A 305 2.36 6.13 -9.27
C GLN A 305 1.24 5.37 -8.57
N PHE A 306 1.51 4.63 -7.50
CA PHE A 306 0.46 4.04 -6.66
C PHE A 306 -0.46 5.10 -6.02
N LEU A 307 0.02 6.32 -5.85
CA LEU A 307 -0.70 7.46 -5.25
C LEU A 307 -1.35 8.38 -6.30
N GLU A 308 -0.92 8.30 -7.56
CA GLU A 308 -1.30 9.26 -8.61
C GLU A 308 -2.02 8.63 -9.80
N CYS A 309 -1.89 7.30 -9.99
CA CYS A 309 -2.50 6.61 -11.13
C CYS A 309 -4.02 6.45 -10.94
N ILE A 310 -4.79 7.44 -11.38
CA ILE A 310 -6.27 7.42 -11.34
C ILE A 310 -6.86 6.19 -12.05
N PRO A 311 -6.35 5.73 -13.24
CA PRO A 311 -6.84 4.53 -13.88
C PRO A 311 -6.73 3.27 -13.00
N LEU A 312 -5.61 3.12 -12.26
CA LEU A 312 -5.43 2.01 -11.31
C LEU A 312 -6.48 2.07 -10.19
N MET A 313 -6.68 3.25 -9.59
CA MET A 313 -7.62 3.44 -8.50
C MET A 313 -9.06 3.18 -8.94
N ARG A 314 -9.46 3.73 -10.09
CA ARG A 314 -10.78 3.49 -10.69
C ARG A 314 -11.01 2.02 -10.99
N MET A 315 -10.05 1.35 -11.64
CA MET A 315 -10.11 -0.09 -11.86
C MET A 315 -10.35 -0.83 -10.56
N PHE A 316 -9.56 -0.51 -9.52
CA PHE A 316 -9.63 -1.19 -8.24
C PHE A 316 -11.02 -1.06 -7.60
N VAL A 317 -11.54 0.16 -7.46
CA VAL A 317 -12.83 0.40 -6.79
C VAL A 317 -14.02 -0.16 -7.57
N HIS A 318 -13.92 -0.27 -8.90
CA HIS A 318 -14.96 -0.87 -9.75
C HIS A 318 -14.90 -2.40 -9.81
N THR A 319 -13.71 -2.97 -9.82
CA THR A 319 -13.52 -4.42 -9.98
C THR A 319 -13.68 -5.17 -8.66
N TYR A 320 -13.14 -4.60 -7.58
CA TYR A 320 -13.10 -5.24 -6.26
C TYR A 320 -14.15 -4.68 -5.32
N THR A 321 -15.39 -4.65 -5.78
CA THR A 321 -16.53 -4.06 -5.04
C THR A 321 -16.74 -4.66 -3.65
N THR A 322 -16.40 -5.92 -3.44
CA THR A 322 -16.50 -6.61 -2.15
C THR A 322 -15.62 -6.00 -1.07
N PHE A 323 -14.53 -5.31 -1.44
CA PHE A 323 -13.65 -4.62 -0.50
C PHE A 323 -14.29 -3.36 0.10
N PHE A 324 -15.33 -2.84 -0.55
CA PHE A 324 -15.94 -1.55 -0.19
C PHE A 324 -17.40 -1.69 0.29
N ARG A 325 -17.97 -2.90 0.18
CA ARG A 325 -19.39 -3.18 0.50
C ARG A 325 -19.56 -4.13 1.66
#